data_88a491ff4be396f9e7d77b72b765ce2f
#
_entry.id   88a491ff4be396f9e7d77b72b765ce2f
#
_cell.length_a   1.000
_cell.length_b   1.000
_cell.length_c   1.000
_cell.angle_alpha   90.00
_cell.angle_beta   90.00
_cell.angle_gamma   90.00
#
_symmetry.space_group_name_H-M   'P 1'
#
loop_
_entity.id
_entity.type
_entity.pdbx_description
1 polymer ?
#
loop_
_entity_poly.entity_id
_entity_poly.type
_entity_poly.pdbx_seq_one_letter_code
_entity_poly.pdbx_strand_id
1 'polypeptide(L)'
;SEMCIRDSITMGCSKNLVDSELLMKQFEANGYHCVHDSKRPQGEIAVINTCGFIESAKEESINTILEFVARKKYGHLNKLFVMGCLSQRYKSELEREIPEVDKFYGKFNYKQLLTDLGKAEVAACNGVRHLTTPRHYAYLKIAEGCDRHCAYCAIPIITGSHKSRPMDEVLQEVRELVAQGVTEIQVIAQELTYYGVDIDGKRHIAELISRMADVTGVRWIRLHYAYPNDFPMELLDVIRERPNVCKYLDIALQHISNPVLKAMHRHVTKQETIDLITEIRRRVPGIALRTTLMVGFPGETEADFIELMDFVRWAKFERMGAFAYSEEEGTFAANHYE
;
A
#
# COMPACT_ATOMS: atom_id res chain seq x y z
N SER A 1 -13.35 2.81 -34.70
CA SER A 1 -14.08 2.55 -33.47
C SER A 1 -13.12 2.74 -32.30
N GLU A 2 -13.37 3.73 -31.47
CA GLU A 2 -12.63 3.95 -30.25
C GLU A 2 -12.89 2.74 -29.34
N MET A 3 -11.86 1.93 -29.10
CA MET A 3 -11.94 0.85 -28.12
C MET A 3 -11.96 1.48 -26.74
N CYS A 4 -13.06 1.30 -26.02
CA CYS A 4 -13.19 1.81 -24.65
C CYS A 4 -12.82 0.71 -23.67
N ILE A 5 -11.71 0.89 -22.92
CA ILE A 5 -11.60 0.28 -21.60
C ILE A 5 -12.43 1.17 -20.67
N ARG A 6 -13.63 0.73 -20.39
CA ARG A 6 -14.47 1.38 -19.38
C ARG A 6 -14.52 0.47 -18.18
N ASP A 7 -13.61 0.58 -17.32
CA ASP A 7 -13.62 0.34 -15.88
C ASP A 7 -12.35 -0.34 -15.42
N SER A 8 -11.47 0.49 -14.89
CA SER A 8 -10.48 0.04 -13.92
C SER A 8 -11.13 0.12 -12.54
N ILE A 9 -11.37 -1.00 -11.90
CA ILE A 9 -11.87 -1.08 -10.53
C ILE A 9 -10.70 -1.42 -9.62
N THR A 10 -10.43 -0.56 -8.65
CA THR A 10 -9.34 -0.76 -7.71
C THR A 10 -9.89 -1.03 -6.32
N MET A 11 -9.52 -2.18 -5.79
CA MET A 11 -9.88 -2.60 -4.44
C MET A 11 -8.66 -2.54 -3.53
N GLY A 12 -8.88 -2.28 -2.25
CA GLY A 12 -7.84 -2.33 -1.24
C GLY A 12 -7.10 -1.01 -1.04
N CYS A 13 -5.76 -1.05 -1.09
CA CYS A 13 -4.93 0.02 -0.57
C CYS A 13 -4.43 0.99 -1.65
N SER A 14 -3.86 2.11 -1.19
CA SER A 14 -3.22 3.12 -2.04
C SER A 14 -2.12 2.57 -2.96
N LYS A 15 -1.47 1.46 -2.58
CA LYS A 15 -0.43 0.82 -3.41
C LYS A 15 -1.04 0.19 -4.67
N ASN A 16 -2.20 -0.46 -4.53
CA ASN A 16 -2.96 -0.98 -5.67
C ASN A 16 -3.46 0.15 -6.58
N LEU A 17 -3.86 1.28 -5.99
CA LEU A 17 -4.29 2.44 -6.77
C LEU A 17 -3.18 2.97 -7.68
N VAL A 18 -1.94 3.08 -7.17
CA VAL A 18 -0.78 3.48 -7.99
C VAL A 18 -0.57 2.53 -9.15
N ASP A 19 -0.68 1.21 -8.94
CA ASP A 19 -0.53 0.21 -10.00
C ASP A 19 -1.64 0.36 -11.08
N SER A 20 -2.88 0.62 -10.67
CA SER A 20 -3.99 0.88 -11.59
C SER A 20 -3.77 2.17 -12.40
N GLU A 21 -3.34 3.25 -11.77
CA GLU A 21 -3.07 4.53 -12.43
C GLU A 21 -1.94 4.43 -13.47
N LEU A 22 -0.90 3.67 -13.19
CA LEU A 22 0.18 3.38 -14.13
C LEU A 22 -0.33 2.58 -15.34
N LEU A 23 -1.12 1.54 -15.10
CA LEU A 23 -1.70 0.73 -16.16
C LEU A 23 -2.67 1.52 -17.03
N MET A 24 -3.55 2.32 -16.43
CA MET A 24 -4.50 3.17 -17.16
C MET A 24 -3.77 4.14 -18.10
N LYS A 25 -2.66 4.73 -17.66
CA LYS A 25 -1.86 5.62 -18.51
C LYS A 25 -1.28 4.91 -19.72
N GLN A 26 -0.81 3.68 -19.55
CA GLN A 26 -0.34 2.85 -20.66
C GLN A 26 -1.47 2.50 -21.63
N PHE A 27 -2.65 2.23 -21.13
CA PHE A 27 -3.82 1.99 -21.97
C PHE A 27 -4.21 3.24 -22.78
N GLU A 28 -4.26 4.40 -22.14
CA GLU A 28 -4.53 5.67 -22.85
C GLU A 28 -3.52 5.95 -23.95
N ALA A 29 -2.23 5.70 -23.70
CA ALA A 29 -1.18 5.84 -24.69
C ALA A 29 -1.33 4.87 -25.87
N ASN A 30 -2.04 3.77 -25.69
CA ASN A 30 -2.41 2.80 -26.73
C ASN A 30 -3.79 3.06 -27.36
N GLY A 31 -4.39 4.22 -27.12
CA GLY A 31 -5.64 4.65 -27.75
C GLY A 31 -6.92 4.16 -27.07
N TYR A 32 -6.83 3.67 -25.82
CA TYR A 32 -8.00 3.32 -25.04
C TYR A 32 -8.51 4.53 -24.24
N HIS A 33 -9.82 4.63 -24.09
CA HIS A 33 -10.42 5.56 -23.16
C HIS A 33 -10.65 4.85 -21.83
N CYS A 34 -10.04 5.34 -20.73
CA CYS A 34 -10.09 4.73 -19.42
C CYS A 34 -11.06 5.46 -18.48
N VAL A 35 -11.87 4.70 -17.74
CA VAL A 35 -12.71 5.19 -16.66
C VAL A 35 -12.36 4.40 -15.39
N HIS A 36 -12.33 5.07 -14.24
CA HIS A 36 -12.01 4.46 -12.96
C HIS A 36 -13.25 4.41 -12.05
N ASP A 37 -13.48 3.25 -11.42
CA ASP A 37 -14.55 3.01 -10.43
C ASP A 37 -15.95 3.52 -10.86
N SER A 38 -16.34 3.23 -12.12
CA SER A 38 -17.65 3.63 -12.63
C SER A 38 -18.78 2.87 -11.92
N LYS A 39 -19.81 3.61 -11.51
CA LYS A 39 -21.03 3.01 -10.94
C LYS A 39 -21.88 2.26 -11.99
N ARG A 40 -21.65 2.50 -13.25
CA ARG A 40 -22.34 1.85 -14.39
C ARG A 40 -21.31 1.48 -15.45
N PRO A 41 -20.55 0.41 -15.20
CA PRO A 41 -19.57 -0.02 -16.19
C PRO A 41 -20.25 -0.41 -17.49
N GLN A 42 -19.94 0.34 -18.54
CA GLN A 42 -20.37 0.08 -19.90
C GLN A 42 -19.12 0.19 -20.78
N GLY A 43 -18.54 -0.93 -21.15
CA GLY A 43 -17.33 -0.92 -21.94
C GLY A 43 -16.98 -2.28 -22.47
N GLU A 44 -16.00 -2.32 -23.36
CA GLU A 44 -15.56 -3.57 -23.96
C GLU A 44 -14.71 -4.41 -23.01
N ILE A 45 -13.96 -3.76 -22.11
CA ILE A 45 -12.98 -4.40 -21.22
C ILE A 45 -13.11 -3.86 -19.81
N ALA A 46 -13.16 -4.74 -18.81
CA ALA A 46 -12.98 -4.40 -17.42
C ALA A 46 -11.71 -5.02 -16.86
N VAL A 47 -11.01 -4.27 -16.01
CA VAL A 47 -9.84 -4.72 -15.27
C VAL A 47 -10.10 -4.49 -13.78
N ILE A 48 -10.08 -5.56 -12.98
CA ILE A 48 -10.26 -5.51 -11.53
C ILE A 48 -8.93 -5.71 -10.84
N ASN A 49 -8.47 -4.71 -10.11
CA ASN A 49 -7.29 -4.79 -9.26
C ASN A 49 -7.72 -5.17 -7.84
N THR A 50 -7.38 -6.36 -7.41
CA THR A 50 -7.93 -7.02 -6.23
C THR A 50 -7.05 -6.88 -4.98
N CYS A 51 -7.68 -6.93 -3.81
CA CYS A 51 -7.01 -7.03 -2.52
C CYS A 51 -7.07 -8.48 -1.99
N GLY A 52 -5.95 -8.97 -1.48
CA GLY A 52 -5.82 -10.32 -0.93
C GLY A 52 -5.18 -10.34 0.46
N PHE A 53 -5.25 -9.21 1.19
CA PHE A 53 -4.51 -9.04 2.43
C PHE A 53 -5.23 -9.65 3.64
N ILE A 54 -6.52 -9.36 3.82
CA ILE A 54 -7.35 -9.90 4.90
C ILE A 54 -8.62 -10.52 4.35
N GLU A 55 -9.25 -11.40 5.13
CA GLU A 55 -10.41 -12.21 4.69
C GLU A 55 -11.54 -11.34 4.13
N SER A 56 -11.93 -10.29 4.83
CA SER A 56 -13.00 -9.39 4.36
C SER A 56 -12.68 -8.72 3.03
N ALA A 57 -11.42 -8.36 2.79
CA ALA A 57 -10.99 -7.78 1.52
C ALA A 57 -10.92 -8.81 0.39
N LYS A 58 -10.60 -10.08 0.72
CA LYS A 58 -10.67 -11.20 -0.24
C LYS A 58 -12.12 -11.43 -0.66
N GLU A 59 -13.03 -11.51 0.30
CA GLU A 59 -14.46 -11.68 0.05
C GLU A 59 -15.02 -10.55 -0.83
N GLU A 60 -14.74 -9.29 -0.50
CA GLU A 60 -15.13 -8.14 -1.30
C GLU A 60 -14.59 -8.24 -2.74
N SER A 61 -13.32 -8.63 -2.91
CA SER A 61 -12.70 -8.81 -4.22
C SER A 61 -13.39 -9.90 -5.03
N ILE A 62 -13.68 -11.06 -4.42
CA ILE A 62 -14.38 -12.17 -5.08
C ILE A 62 -15.79 -11.75 -5.48
N ASN A 63 -16.55 -11.10 -4.60
CA ASN A 63 -17.89 -10.62 -4.89
C ASN A 63 -17.91 -9.64 -6.06
N THR A 64 -16.94 -8.74 -6.12
CA THR A 64 -16.78 -7.81 -7.24
C THR A 64 -16.48 -8.56 -8.54
N ILE A 65 -15.60 -9.55 -8.54
CA ILE A 65 -15.32 -10.37 -9.73
C ILE A 65 -16.61 -11.05 -10.21
N LEU A 66 -17.38 -11.67 -9.31
CA LEU A 66 -18.63 -12.37 -9.66
C LEU A 66 -19.69 -11.41 -10.22
N GLU A 67 -19.79 -10.19 -9.71
CA GLU A 67 -20.65 -9.17 -10.29
C GLU A 67 -20.27 -8.85 -11.74
N PHE A 68 -18.99 -8.69 -12.04
CA PHE A 68 -18.52 -8.43 -13.40
C PHE A 68 -18.65 -9.66 -14.33
N VAL A 69 -18.52 -10.87 -13.81
CA VAL A 69 -18.85 -12.09 -14.54
C VAL A 69 -20.31 -12.09 -14.97
N ALA A 70 -21.23 -11.73 -14.07
CA ALA A 70 -22.64 -11.62 -14.41
C ALA A 70 -22.89 -10.57 -15.51
N ARG A 71 -22.24 -9.40 -15.43
CA ARG A 71 -22.33 -8.37 -16.48
C ARG A 71 -21.82 -8.86 -17.84
N LYS A 72 -20.73 -9.64 -17.85
CA LYS A 72 -20.20 -10.27 -19.06
C LYS A 72 -21.22 -11.24 -19.68
N LYS A 73 -21.88 -12.05 -18.87
CA LYS A 73 -22.93 -12.98 -19.32
C LYS A 73 -24.15 -12.26 -19.94
N TYR A 74 -24.49 -11.08 -19.44
CA TYR A 74 -25.58 -10.27 -19.99
C TYR A 74 -25.18 -9.39 -21.18
N GLY A 75 -23.96 -9.53 -21.70
CA GLY A 75 -23.49 -8.82 -22.89
C GLY A 75 -23.11 -7.34 -22.66
N HIS A 76 -22.97 -6.91 -21.40
CA HIS A 76 -22.55 -5.55 -21.07
C HIS A 76 -21.03 -5.40 -21.06
N LEU A 77 -20.28 -6.48 -21.18
CA LEU A 77 -18.83 -6.54 -21.12
C LEU A 77 -18.31 -7.64 -22.04
N ASN A 78 -17.29 -7.36 -22.86
CA ASN A 78 -16.71 -8.33 -23.78
C ASN A 78 -15.57 -9.11 -23.11
N LYS A 79 -14.70 -8.43 -22.36
CA LYS A 79 -13.56 -9.05 -21.69
C LYS A 79 -13.44 -8.61 -20.23
N LEU A 80 -13.09 -9.56 -19.38
CA LEU A 80 -12.86 -9.35 -17.96
C LEU A 80 -11.48 -9.86 -17.58
N PHE A 81 -10.65 -8.96 -17.04
CA PHE A 81 -9.32 -9.27 -16.52
C PHE A 81 -9.24 -8.97 -15.04
N VAL A 82 -8.49 -9.78 -14.31
CA VAL A 82 -8.28 -9.63 -12.87
C VAL A 82 -6.80 -9.60 -12.58
N MET A 83 -6.36 -8.66 -11.73
CA MET A 83 -4.99 -8.51 -11.29
C MET A 83 -4.91 -8.21 -9.79
N GLY A 84 -3.72 -8.03 -9.25
CA GLY A 84 -3.50 -7.54 -7.89
C GLY A 84 -3.17 -8.62 -6.87
N CYS A 85 -3.35 -8.29 -5.59
CA CYS A 85 -2.86 -9.11 -4.47
C CYS A 85 -3.60 -10.44 -4.33
N LEU A 86 -4.92 -10.46 -4.49
CA LEU A 86 -5.69 -11.71 -4.43
C LEU A 86 -5.27 -12.64 -5.58
N SER A 87 -5.21 -12.10 -6.79
CA SER A 87 -4.79 -12.83 -7.96
C SER A 87 -3.34 -13.31 -7.85
N GLN A 88 -2.44 -12.54 -7.25
CA GLN A 88 -1.06 -12.98 -6.98
C GLN A 88 -1.01 -14.19 -6.06
N ARG A 89 -1.86 -14.23 -5.05
CA ARG A 89 -1.85 -15.24 -4.00
C ARG A 89 -2.55 -16.53 -4.40
N TYR A 90 -3.66 -16.45 -5.13
CA TYR A 90 -4.59 -17.56 -5.41
C TYR A 90 -4.88 -17.76 -6.89
N LYS A 91 -3.93 -17.44 -7.77
CA LYS A 91 -4.15 -17.43 -9.22
C LYS A 91 -4.72 -18.76 -9.74
N SER A 92 -4.10 -19.89 -9.39
CA SER A 92 -4.49 -21.20 -9.90
C SER A 92 -5.89 -21.65 -9.42
N GLU A 93 -6.25 -21.27 -8.20
CA GLU A 93 -7.56 -21.56 -7.64
C GLU A 93 -8.63 -20.70 -8.31
N LEU A 94 -8.36 -19.39 -8.47
CA LEU A 94 -9.28 -18.46 -9.13
C LEU A 94 -9.51 -18.83 -10.59
N GLU A 95 -8.48 -19.24 -11.34
CA GLU A 95 -8.59 -19.72 -12.72
C GLU A 95 -9.48 -20.95 -12.82
N ARG A 96 -9.43 -21.85 -11.83
CA ARG A 96 -10.28 -23.07 -11.79
C ARG A 96 -11.71 -22.74 -11.39
N GLU A 97 -11.90 -21.91 -10.37
CA GLU A 97 -13.21 -21.64 -9.75
C GLU A 97 -14.03 -20.59 -10.51
N ILE A 98 -13.39 -19.68 -11.24
CA ILE A 98 -14.04 -18.59 -11.99
C ILE A 98 -13.50 -18.57 -13.43
N PRO A 99 -13.78 -19.60 -14.24
CA PRO A 99 -13.28 -19.71 -15.61
C PRO A 99 -13.85 -18.68 -16.58
N GLU A 100 -14.90 -17.94 -16.18
CA GLU A 100 -15.48 -16.86 -16.99
C GLU A 100 -14.61 -15.62 -17.09
N VAL A 101 -13.64 -15.44 -16.19
CA VAL A 101 -12.60 -14.40 -16.30
C VAL A 101 -11.66 -14.77 -17.45
N ASP A 102 -11.41 -13.85 -18.35
CA ASP A 102 -10.58 -14.12 -19.53
C ASP A 102 -9.12 -14.42 -19.15
N LYS A 103 -8.57 -13.69 -18.17
CA LYS A 103 -7.24 -14.00 -17.62
C LYS A 103 -7.03 -13.35 -16.25
N PHE A 104 -6.25 -14.04 -15.43
CA PHE A 104 -5.74 -13.54 -14.14
C PHE A 104 -4.27 -13.18 -14.27
N TYR A 105 -3.91 -12.00 -13.76
CA TYR A 105 -2.54 -11.50 -13.67
C TYR A 105 -2.14 -11.35 -12.21
N GLY A 106 -0.89 -11.68 -11.90
CA GLY A 106 -0.33 -11.37 -10.59
C GLY A 106 -0.10 -9.87 -10.41
N LYS A 107 0.31 -9.47 -9.20
CA LYS A 107 0.59 -8.08 -8.86
C LYS A 107 1.71 -7.47 -9.72
N PHE A 108 2.71 -8.27 -10.11
CA PHE A 108 3.92 -7.78 -10.80
C PHE A 108 3.91 -7.98 -12.32
N ASN A 109 3.01 -8.80 -12.83
CA ASN A 109 2.93 -9.10 -14.26
C ASN A 109 1.69 -8.53 -14.95
N TYR A 110 1.02 -7.58 -14.33
CA TYR A 110 -0.19 -6.96 -14.89
C TYR A 110 0.07 -6.23 -16.21
N LYS A 111 1.28 -5.75 -16.45
CA LYS A 111 1.66 -5.14 -17.74
C LYS A 111 1.60 -6.12 -18.90
N GLN A 112 1.66 -7.44 -18.65
CA GLN A 112 1.46 -8.46 -19.66
C GLN A 112 0.08 -8.35 -20.33
N LEU A 113 -0.89 -7.73 -19.67
CA LEU A 113 -2.21 -7.46 -20.21
C LEU A 113 -2.13 -6.63 -21.52
N LEU A 114 -1.21 -5.66 -21.60
CA LEU A 114 -0.99 -4.89 -22.83
C LEU A 114 -0.57 -5.81 -23.99
N THR A 115 0.42 -6.66 -23.74
CA THR A 115 0.91 -7.62 -24.74
C THR A 115 -0.18 -8.60 -25.17
N ASP A 116 -0.98 -9.11 -24.24
CA ASP A 116 -2.09 -10.02 -24.51
C ASP A 116 -3.22 -9.37 -25.35
N LEU A 117 -3.32 -8.04 -25.29
CA LEU A 117 -4.22 -7.26 -26.13
C LEU A 117 -3.55 -6.82 -27.46
N GLY A 118 -2.35 -7.32 -27.78
CA GLY A 118 -1.61 -6.94 -28.97
C GLY A 118 -1.06 -5.51 -28.94
N LYS A 119 -0.83 -4.98 -27.75
CA LYS A 119 -0.31 -3.62 -27.50
C LYS A 119 1.09 -3.70 -26.90
N ALA A 120 1.83 -2.59 -26.98
CA ALA A 120 3.16 -2.47 -26.40
C ALA A 120 3.19 -1.43 -25.29
N GLU A 121 4.12 -1.61 -24.34
CA GLU A 121 4.42 -0.59 -23.36
C GLU A 121 5.01 0.66 -24.04
N VAL A 122 4.45 1.82 -23.75
CA VAL A 122 4.92 3.10 -24.29
C VAL A 122 5.94 3.69 -23.31
N ALA A 123 7.21 3.67 -23.67
CA ALA A 123 8.32 4.08 -22.81
C ALA A 123 8.19 5.54 -22.31
N ALA A 124 7.67 6.44 -23.12
CA ALA A 124 7.42 7.83 -22.74
C ALA A 124 6.40 7.99 -21.59
N CYS A 125 5.61 6.95 -21.32
CA CYS A 125 4.62 6.94 -20.23
C CYS A 125 5.10 6.16 -19.00
N ASN A 126 6.34 5.67 -18.97
CA ASN A 126 6.90 4.99 -17.82
C ASN A 126 7.01 5.96 -16.63
N GLY A 127 6.42 5.59 -15.50
CA GLY A 127 6.32 6.45 -14.32
C GLY A 127 5.25 7.56 -14.41
N VAL A 128 4.64 7.80 -15.56
CA VAL A 128 3.50 8.72 -15.68
C VAL A 128 2.21 7.99 -15.37
N ARG A 129 1.32 8.64 -14.61
CA ARG A 129 0.06 8.04 -14.16
C ARG A 129 -1.17 8.80 -14.63
N HIS A 130 -2.24 8.07 -14.89
CA HIS A 130 -3.58 8.62 -14.96
C HIS A 130 -4.10 8.80 -13.52
N LEU A 131 -4.03 10.03 -13.00
CA LEU A 131 -4.39 10.30 -11.61
C LEU A 131 -5.91 10.17 -11.38
N THR A 132 -6.28 9.37 -10.40
CA THR A 132 -7.67 9.15 -9.96
C THR A 132 -7.99 9.86 -8.65
N THR A 133 -6.97 10.35 -7.96
CA THR A 133 -7.12 11.17 -6.76
C THR A 133 -7.57 12.60 -7.11
N PRO A 134 -8.12 13.36 -6.15
CA PRO A 134 -8.29 14.80 -6.31
C PRO A 134 -6.99 15.48 -6.73
N ARG A 135 -7.09 16.53 -7.55
CA ARG A 135 -5.94 17.15 -8.23
C ARG A 135 -4.80 17.60 -7.32
N HIS A 136 -5.08 17.88 -6.04
CA HIS A 136 -4.10 18.45 -5.11
C HIS A 136 -3.15 17.41 -4.50
N TYR A 137 -3.49 16.12 -4.51
CA TYR A 137 -2.61 15.10 -3.94
C TYR A 137 -2.48 13.85 -4.82
N ALA A 138 -1.39 13.14 -4.64
CA ALA A 138 -1.18 11.82 -5.20
C ALA A 138 -0.37 10.94 -4.23
N TYR A 139 -0.57 9.64 -4.32
CA TYR A 139 0.29 8.67 -3.64
C TYR A 139 1.59 8.47 -4.42
N LEU A 140 2.68 8.28 -3.71
CA LEU A 140 3.99 7.96 -4.28
C LEU A 140 4.52 6.69 -3.64
N LYS A 141 4.55 5.61 -4.40
CA LYS A 141 5.08 4.33 -3.94
C LYS A 141 6.59 4.28 -4.16
N ILE A 142 7.36 4.21 -3.05
CA ILE A 142 8.83 4.27 -3.09
C ILE A 142 9.50 2.90 -3.01
N ALA A 143 8.77 1.89 -2.56
CA ALA A 143 9.25 0.52 -2.45
C ALA A 143 8.09 -0.48 -2.54
N GLU A 144 8.40 -1.73 -2.78
CA GLU A 144 7.48 -2.86 -2.77
C GLU A 144 8.05 -3.98 -1.90
N GLY A 145 7.19 -4.79 -1.27
CA GLY A 145 7.61 -5.89 -0.41
C GLY A 145 8.01 -5.48 1.01
N CYS A 146 8.23 -6.46 1.88
CA CYS A 146 8.57 -6.22 3.27
C CYS A 146 9.34 -7.40 3.88
N ASP A 147 10.45 -7.11 4.58
CA ASP A 147 11.32 -8.09 5.22
C ASP A 147 11.08 -8.20 6.75
N ARG A 148 10.00 -7.59 7.27
CA ARG A 148 9.74 -7.61 8.72
C ARG A 148 9.20 -8.94 9.25
N HIS A 149 8.57 -9.75 8.41
CA HIS A 149 8.06 -11.08 8.75
C HIS A 149 7.21 -11.13 10.03
N CYS A 150 6.37 -10.12 10.24
CA CYS A 150 5.41 -10.15 11.35
C CYS A 150 4.53 -11.40 11.27
N ALA A 151 4.32 -12.10 12.39
CA ALA A 151 3.70 -13.43 12.43
C ALA A 151 2.29 -13.51 11.80
N TYR A 152 1.55 -12.41 11.83
CA TYR A 152 0.17 -12.30 11.29
C TYR A 152 0.12 -11.82 9.83
N CYS A 153 1.25 -11.47 9.22
CA CYS A 153 1.24 -10.66 8.00
C CYS A 153 1.46 -11.50 6.73
N ALA A 154 0.52 -11.41 5.80
CA ALA A 154 0.61 -12.06 4.50
C ALA A 154 1.42 -11.26 3.45
N ILE A 155 1.86 -10.04 3.76
CA ILE A 155 2.59 -9.20 2.79
C ILE A 155 3.81 -9.89 2.19
N PRO A 156 4.72 -10.52 2.96
CA PRO A 156 5.87 -11.20 2.35
C PRO A 156 5.47 -12.34 1.39
N ILE A 157 4.34 -12.99 1.64
CA ILE A 157 3.81 -14.05 0.77
C ILE A 157 3.29 -13.46 -0.55
N ILE A 158 2.67 -12.28 -0.49
CA ILE A 158 2.03 -11.62 -1.65
C ILE A 158 3.06 -10.86 -2.48
N THR A 159 3.93 -10.07 -1.83
CA THR A 159 4.79 -9.09 -2.49
C THR A 159 6.27 -9.42 -2.44
N GLY A 160 6.65 -10.45 -1.67
CA GLY A 160 8.05 -10.84 -1.49
C GLY A 160 8.85 -9.88 -0.63
N SER A 161 10.17 -9.98 -0.76
CA SER A 161 11.15 -9.16 -0.05
C SER A 161 11.07 -7.69 -0.43
N HIS A 162 11.53 -6.83 0.47
CA HIS A 162 11.58 -5.39 0.25
C HIS A 162 12.48 -5.04 -0.95
N LYS A 163 11.96 -4.22 -1.83
CA LYS A 163 12.66 -3.71 -3.01
C LYS A 163 12.42 -2.22 -3.15
N SER A 164 13.44 -1.44 -2.89
CA SER A 164 13.42 0.02 -3.06
C SER A 164 13.45 0.41 -4.53
N ARG A 165 12.70 1.43 -4.89
CA ARG A 165 12.83 2.07 -6.19
C ARG A 165 14.07 2.97 -6.21
N PRO A 166 14.82 3.05 -7.33
CA PRO A 166 15.91 3.99 -7.47
C PRO A 166 15.49 5.42 -7.13
N MET A 167 16.31 6.14 -6.36
CA MET A 167 15.98 7.47 -5.88
C MET A 167 15.71 8.45 -7.02
N ASP A 168 16.50 8.39 -8.09
CA ASP A 168 16.32 9.27 -9.25
C ASP A 168 14.98 9.04 -9.97
N GLU A 169 14.52 7.78 -10.06
CA GLU A 169 13.21 7.45 -10.61
C GLU A 169 12.08 8.00 -9.74
N VAL A 170 12.19 7.86 -8.42
CA VAL A 170 11.21 8.39 -7.46
C VAL A 170 11.14 9.91 -7.57
N LEU A 171 12.28 10.60 -7.61
CA LEU A 171 12.33 12.05 -7.74
C LEU A 171 11.80 12.52 -9.10
N GLN A 172 12.05 11.78 -10.17
CA GLN A 172 11.48 12.07 -11.48
C GLN A 172 9.95 11.97 -11.45
N GLU A 173 9.39 10.94 -10.82
CA GLU A 173 7.94 10.81 -10.66
C GLU A 173 7.34 11.97 -9.84
N VAL A 174 8.03 12.45 -8.80
CA VAL A 174 7.60 13.64 -8.06
C VAL A 174 7.49 14.85 -8.99
N ARG A 175 8.48 15.08 -9.86
CA ARG A 175 8.44 16.18 -10.84
C ARG A 175 7.27 16.04 -11.81
N GLU A 176 7.02 14.83 -12.30
CA GLU A 176 5.88 14.54 -13.18
C GLU A 176 4.53 14.78 -12.49
N LEU A 177 4.39 14.40 -11.22
CA LEU A 177 3.19 14.67 -10.43
C LEU A 177 2.97 16.18 -10.23
N VAL A 178 4.03 16.91 -9.90
CA VAL A 178 3.97 18.38 -9.78
C VAL A 178 3.58 19.03 -11.12
N ALA A 179 4.14 18.55 -12.23
CA ALA A 179 3.78 19.03 -13.57
C ALA A 179 2.29 18.81 -13.90
N GLN A 180 1.66 17.79 -13.32
CA GLN A 180 0.22 17.53 -13.43
C GLN A 180 -0.63 18.37 -12.44
N GLY A 181 -0.02 19.21 -11.61
CA GLY A 181 -0.71 20.09 -10.67
C GLY A 181 -0.82 19.53 -9.24
N VAL A 182 -0.19 18.39 -8.94
CA VAL A 182 -0.15 17.82 -7.60
C VAL A 182 0.71 18.70 -6.68
N THR A 183 0.22 19.01 -5.49
CA THR A 183 0.91 19.83 -4.49
C THR A 183 1.20 19.06 -3.20
N GLU A 184 0.48 17.99 -2.91
CA GLU A 184 0.73 17.09 -1.78
C GLU A 184 1.13 15.71 -2.26
N ILE A 185 2.28 15.22 -1.78
CA ILE A 185 2.79 13.89 -2.05
C ILE A 185 2.59 13.02 -0.80
N GLN A 186 1.82 11.96 -0.94
CA GLN A 186 1.63 10.96 0.10
C GLN A 186 2.54 9.77 -0.15
N VAL A 187 3.61 9.69 0.62
CA VAL A 187 4.66 8.68 0.45
C VAL A 187 4.25 7.37 1.08
N ILE A 188 4.23 6.30 0.30
CA ILE A 188 3.78 4.98 0.70
C ILE A 188 4.78 3.88 0.35
N ALA A 189 4.83 2.87 1.21
CA ALA A 189 5.47 1.57 1.01
C ALA A 189 4.78 0.57 1.95
N GLN A 190 5.15 -0.71 1.93
CA GLN A 190 4.73 -1.64 2.98
C GLN A 190 5.46 -1.34 4.30
N GLU A 191 6.72 -0.95 4.21
CA GLU A 191 7.52 -0.43 5.32
C GLU A 191 8.41 0.72 4.83
N LEU A 192 8.01 1.94 5.18
CA LEU A 192 8.62 3.17 4.68
C LEU A 192 10.07 3.34 5.14
N THR A 193 10.34 3.04 6.40
CA THR A 193 11.63 3.34 7.04
C THR A 193 12.77 2.44 6.58
N TYR A 194 12.46 1.35 5.88
CA TYR A 194 13.44 0.40 5.36
C TYR A 194 14.05 0.82 4.01
N TYR A 195 13.52 1.89 3.41
CA TYR A 195 13.96 2.37 2.10
C TYR A 195 15.49 2.51 2.02
N GLY A 196 16.09 1.89 1.01
CA GLY A 196 17.52 1.90 0.73
C GLY A 196 18.32 0.72 1.28
N VAL A 197 17.83 0.01 2.31
CA VAL A 197 18.58 -1.07 2.97
C VAL A 197 18.90 -2.23 2.01
N ASP A 198 18.01 -2.54 1.09
CA ASP A 198 18.23 -3.56 0.06
C ASP A 198 19.26 -3.16 -1.01
N ILE A 199 19.61 -1.88 -1.10
CA ILE A 199 20.56 -1.35 -2.09
C ILE A 199 21.99 -1.43 -1.54
N ASP A 200 22.24 -0.89 -0.35
CA ASP A 200 23.59 -0.76 0.21
C ASP A 200 23.69 -1.01 1.73
N GLY A 201 22.62 -1.56 2.33
CA GLY A 201 22.56 -1.83 3.76
C GLY A 201 22.27 -0.61 4.63
N LYS A 202 21.98 0.55 4.05
CA LYS A 202 21.69 1.79 4.78
C LYS A 202 20.28 2.28 4.53
N ARG A 203 19.71 2.96 5.53
CA ARG A 203 18.41 3.62 5.40
C ARG A 203 18.58 4.97 4.72
N HIS A 204 17.92 5.15 3.56
CA HIS A 204 17.99 6.38 2.78
C HIS A 204 16.68 7.18 2.80
N ILE A 205 15.76 6.84 3.69
CA ILE A 205 14.46 7.53 3.74
C ILE A 205 14.59 9.02 4.06
N ALA A 206 15.43 9.38 5.02
CA ALA A 206 15.66 10.79 5.36
C ALA A 206 16.23 11.59 4.18
N GLU A 207 17.20 11.04 3.47
CA GLU A 207 17.76 11.65 2.27
C GLU A 207 16.71 11.80 1.17
N LEU A 208 15.93 10.74 0.89
CA LEU A 208 14.88 10.78 -0.11
C LEU A 208 13.86 11.89 0.18
N ILE A 209 13.34 11.94 1.42
CA ILE A 209 12.34 12.94 1.80
C ILE A 209 12.93 14.35 1.72
N SER A 210 14.17 14.54 2.13
CA SER A 210 14.87 15.82 2.02
C SER A 210 14.98 16.29 0.57
N ARG A 211 15.39 15.40 -0.34
CA ARG A 211 15.46 15.71 -1.78
C ARG A 211 14.09 15.93 -2.42
N MET A 212 13.07 15.21 -2.00
CA MET A 212 11.69 15.47 -2.44
C MET A 212 11.22 16.86 -2.00
N ALA A 213 11.58 17.28 -0.78
CA ALA A 213 11.26 18.60 -0.26
C ALA A 213 11.91 19.75 -1.06
N ASP A 214 13.01 19.47 -1.75
CA ASP A 214 13.71 20.43 -2.61
C ASP A 214 13.07 20.58 -4.00
N VAL A 215 12.15 19.70 -4.38
CA VAL A 215 11.47 19.79 -5.69
C VAL A 215 10.51 20.97 -5.68
N THR A 216 10.73 21.90 -6.61
CA THR A 216 9.88 23.09 -6.75
C THR A 216 8.43 22.68 -7.04
N GLY A 217 7.48 23.25 -6.30
CA GLY A 217 6.04 22.98 -6.44
C GLY A 217 5.49 21.97 -5.44
N VAL A 218 6.33 21.24 -4.74
CA VAL A 218 5.90 20.36 -3.63
C VAL A 218 5.58 21.22 -2.41
N ARG A 219 4.33 21.25 -1.98
CA ARG A 219 3.86 21.99 -0.81
C ARG A 219 3.78 21.13 0.44
N TRP A 220 3.40 19.85 0.29
CA TRP A 220 3.22 18.92 1.41
C TRP A 220 3.76 17.56 1.07
N ILE A 221 4.50 16.97 1.99
CA ILE A 221 4.96 15.57 1.95
C ILE A 221 4.45 14.91 3.22
N ARG A 222 3.67 13.85 3.07
CA ARG A 222 3.08 13.09 4.18
C ARG A 222 3.61 11.66 4.17
N LEU A 223 4.05 11.17 5.33
CA LEU A 223 4.69 9.88 5.49
C LEU A 223 3.73 8.85 6.08
N HIS A 224 3.63 7.68 5.44
CA HIS A 224 2.76 6.58 5.86
C HIS A 224 3.54 5.28 6.06
N TYR A 225 3.05 4.42 6.98
CA TYR A 225 3.53 3.04 7.17
C TYR A 225 4.97 2.94 7.68
N ALA A 226 5.35 3.74 8.66
CA ALA A 226 6.61 3.59 9.38
C ALA A 226 6.57 2.39 10.35
N TYR A 227 7.73 1.82 10.62
CA TYR A 227 7.91 0.71 11.54
C TYR A 227 8.71 1.16 12.79
N PRO A 228 8.38 0.68 14.01
CA PRO A 228 8.99 1.20 15.23
C PRO A 228 10.41 0.68 15.48
N ASN A 229 10.74 -0.55 15.06
CA ASN A 229 12.07 -1.12 15.31
C ASN A 229 13.12 -0.52 14.39
N ASP A 230 14.27 -0.16 14.95
CA ASP A 230 15.37 0.50 14.23
C ASP A 230 14.91 1.73 13.45
N PHE A 231 14.07 2.55 14.09
CA PHE A 231 13.54 3.76 13.46
C PHE A 231 14.70 4.73 13.13
N PRO A 232 14.76 5.22 11.88
CA PRO A 232 15.81 6.16 11.46
C PRO A 232 15.57 7.54 12.09
N MET A 233 16.25 7.85 13.18
CA MET A 233 16.03 9.05 13.97
C MET A 233 16.32 10.35 13.19
N GLU A 234 17.21 10.30 12.20
CA GLU A 234 17.49 11.41 11.29
C GLU A 234 16.26 11.83 10.45
N LEU A 235 15.29 10.95 10.26
CA LEU A 235 14.02 11.30 9.61
C LEU A 235 13.25 12.36 10.42
N LEU A 236 13.36 12.32 11.73
CA LEU A 236 12.72 13.33 12.61
C LEU A 236 13.30 14.73 12.40
N ASP A 237 14.59 14.82 12.11
CA ASP A 237 15.23 16.10 11.80
C ASP A 237 14.69 16.68 10.49
N VAL A 238 14.49 15.85 9.48
CA VAL A 238 13.86 16.26 8.21
C VAL A 238 12.42 16.74 8.44
N ILE A 239 11.62 16.00 9.20
CA ILE A 239 10.24 16.38 9.53
C ILE A 239 10.19 17.72 10.28
N ARG A 240 11.13 17.93 11.21
CA ARG A 240 11.21 19.18 11.99
C ARG A 240 11.64 20.36 11.13
N GLU A 241 12.68 20.19 10.31
CA GLU A 241 13.40 21.28 9.64
C GLU A 241 12.79 21.70 8.31
N ARG A 242 12.16 20.76 7.60
CA ARG A 242 11.55 21.03 6.29
C ARG A 242 10.11 21.50 6.45
N PRO A 243 9.79 22.77 6.11
CA PRO A 243 8.45 23.32 6.32
C PRO A 243 7.38 22.68 5.46
N ASN A 244 7.75 22.06 4.33
CA ASN A 244 6.85 21.34 3.44
C ASN A 244 6.73 19.82 3.72
N VAL A 245 7.42 19.33 4.75
CA VAL A 245 7.17 17.99 5.29
C VAL A 245 6.16 18.09 6.42
N CYS A 246 5.05 17.39 6.29
CA CYS A 246 4.00 17.42 7.30
C CYS A 246 4.54 16.94 8.65
N LYS A 247 4.21 17.66 9.73
CA LYS A 247 4.46 17.18 11.10
C LYS A 247 3.45 16.12 11.46
N TYR A 248 3.63 14.97 10.83
CA TYR A 248 2.75 13.82 10.87
C TYR A 248 3.56 12.55 10.63
N LEU A 249 3.29 11.52 11.40
CA LEU A 249 3.89 10.20 11.21
C LEU A 249 2.85 9.12 11.49
N ASP A 250 2.67 8.24 10.52
CA ASP A 250 1.90 7.01 10.66
C ASP A 250 2.85 5.87 11.01
N ILE A 251 2.81 5.40 12.26
CA ILE A 251 3.68 4.35 12.77
C ILE A 251 2.84 3.18 13.30
N ALA A 252 2.94 2.04 12.66
CA ALA A 252 2.16 0.86 13.00
C ALA A 252 2.75 0.13 14.22
N LEU A 253 2.22 0.36 15.40
CA LEU A 253 2.70 -0.23 16.65
C LEU A 253 2.12 -1.62 16.92
N GLN A 254 0.88 -1.86 16.54
CA GLN A 254 0.11 -3.09 16.67
C GLN A 254 -0.26 -3.47 18.10
N HIS A 255 0.66 -3.49 19.03
CA HIS A 255 0.44 -3.78 20.45
C HIS A 255 1.50 -3.10 21.33
N ILE A 256 1.42 -3.30 22.65
CA ILE A 256 2.39 -2.79 23.62
C ILE A 256 2.90 -3.85 24.60
N SER A 257 2.13 -4.90 24.87
CA SER A 257 2.52 -5.98 25.76
C SER A 257 3.70 -6.77 25.20
N ASN A 258 4.76 -6.94 25.98
CA ASN A 258 5.96 -7.65 25.53
C ASN A 258 5.68 -9.10 25.08
N PRO A 259 4.88 -9.92 25.79
CA PRO A 259 4.53 -11.25 25.31
C PRO A 259 3.84 -11.25 23.96
N VAL A 260 2.89 -10.33 23.75
CA VAL A 260 2.15 -10.21 22.48
C VAL A 260 3.06 -9.71 21.36
N LEU A 261 3.86 -8.67 21.60
CA LEU A 261 4.83 -8.16 20.62
C LEU A 261 5.83 -9.24 20.18
N LYS A 262 6.29 -10.07 21.12
CA LYS A 262 7.17 -11.20 20.83
C LYS A 262 6.47 -12.25 19.97
N ALA A 263 5.25 -12.62 20.32
CA ALA A 263 4.43 -13.58 19.56
C ALA A 263 4.10 -13.05 18.15
N MET A 264 3.92 -11.74 18.00
CA MET A 264 3.72 -11.07 16.72
C MET A 264 5.01 -10.93 15.88
N HIS A 265 6.18 -11.31 16.37
CA HIS A 265 7.49 -11.09 15.75
C HIS A 265 7.77 -9.61 15.46
N ARG A 266 7.42 -8.72 16.40
CA ARG A 266 7.61 -7.26 16.19
C ARG A 266 9.02 -6.78 16.45
N HIS A 267 9.86 -7.55 17.15
CA HIS A 267 11.25 -7.22 17.48
C HIS A 267 11.43 -5.85 18.16
N VAL A 268 10.47 -5.45 18.94
CA VAL A 268 10.45 -4.21 19.74
C VAL A 268 9.77 -4.47 21.07
N THR A 269 10.24 -3.84 22.13
CA THR A 269 9.66 -3.95 23.46
C THR A 269 8.74 -2.78 23.76
N LYS A 270 7.93 -2.93 24.83
CA LYS A 270 7.13 -1.84 25.40
C LYS A 270 7.98 -0.61 25.71
N GLN A 271 9.12 -0.80 26.39
CA GLN A 271 9.96 0.31 26.80
C GLN A 271 10.58 1.02 25.58
N GLU A 272 11.07 0.28 24.61
CA GLU A 272 11.59 0.86 23.36
C GLU A 272 10.52 1.63 22.60
N THR A 273 9.28 1.18 22.61
CA THR A 273 8.15 1.88 21.99
C THR A 273 7.83 3.19 22.72
N ILE A 274 7.78 3.15 24.07
CA ILE A 274 7.56 4.35 24.88
C ILE A 274 8.68 5.36 24.67
N ASP A 275 9.93 4.92 24.66
CA ASP A 275 11.10 5.76 24.46
C ASP A 275 11.07 6.40 23.06
N LEU A 276 10.70 5.63 22.03
CA LEU A 276 10.57 6.13 20.67
C LEU A 276 9.49 7.22 20.56
N ILE A 277 8.29 7.00 21.11
CA ILE A 277 7.20 7.99 21.07
C ILE A 277 7.60 9.25 21.83
N THR A 278 8.23 9.10 22.99
CA THR A 278 8.72 10.21 23.80
C THR A 278 9.73 11.03 23.02
N GLU A 279 10.69 10.37 22.36
CA GLU A 279 11.73 11.06 21.57
C GLU A 279 11.17 11.71 20.31
N ILE A 280 10.21 11.07 19.62
CA ILE A 280 9.53 11.67 18.47
C ILE A 280 8.86 12.99 18.88
N ARG A 281 8.10 13.00 19.96
CA ARG A 281 7.40 14.19 20.44
C ARG A 281 8.35 15.28 20.95
N ARG A 282 9.49 14.88 21.52
CA ARG A 282 10.52 15.79 21.96
C ARG A 282 11.22 16.49 20.80
N ARG A 283 11.59 15.72 19.76
CA ARG A 283 12.32 16.24 18.59
C ARG A 283 11.45 17.02 17.63
N VAL A 284 10.18 16.64 17.52
CA VAL A 284 9.22 17.28 16.62
C VAL A 284 8.00 17.74 17.43
N PRO A 285 8.11 18.89 18.13
CA PRO A 285 6.99 19.39 18.92
C PRO A 285 5.75 19.63 18.06
N GLY A 286 4.59 19.16 18.53
CA GLY A 286 3.31 19.29 17.82
C GLY A 286 3.10 18.26 16.69
N ILE A 287 3.94 17.24 16.58
CA ILE A 287 3.73 16.17 15.60
C ILE A 287 2.43 15.41 15.88
N ALA A 288 1.65 15.19 14.84
CA ALA A 288 0.49 14.30 14.89
C ALA A 288 0.94 12.86 14.65
N LEU A 289 0.66 11.98 15.61
CA LEU A 289 0.94 10.55 15.50
C LEU A 289 -0.33 9.78 15.18
N ARG A 290 -0.26 8.99 14.12
CA ARG A 290 -1.25 7.97 13.78
C ARG A 290 -0.66 6.59 14.05
N THR A 291 -1.48 5.69 14.60
CA THR A 291 -1.10 4.29 14.78
C THR A 291 -2.23 3.34 14.39
N THR A 292 -1.85 2.10 14.19
CA THR A 292 -2.76 0.97 14.02
C THR A 292 -2.44 -0.06 15.11
N LEU A 293 -3.49 -0.53 15.78
CA LEU A 293 -3.40 -1.54 16.83
C LEU A 293 -4.21 -2.78 16.44
N MET A 294 -3.79 -3.93 16.94
CA MET A 294 -4.46 -5.22 16.75
C MET A 294 -4.77 -5.82 18.11
N VAL A 295 -6.00 -6.30 18.27
CA VAL A 295 -6.48 -6.96 19.50
C VAL A 295 -6.95 -8.38 19.19
N GLY A 296 -6.98 -9.24 20.19
CA GLY A 296 -7.39 -10.64 20.01
C GLY A 296 -6.34 -11.50 19.30
N PHE A 297 -5.07 -11.09 19.34
CA PHE A 297 -3.99 -11.93 18.80
C PHE A 297 -3.84 -13.20 19.65
N PRO A 298 -3.56 -14.39 19.07
CA PRO A 298 -3.39 -15.62 19.80
C PRO A 298 -2.45 -15.48 21.01
N GLY A 299 -2.92 -15.88 22.17
CA GLY A 299 -2.19 -15.75 23.44
C GLY A 299 -2.33 -14.39 24.15
N GLU A 300 -3.02 -13.41 23.56
CA GLU A 300 -3.36 -12.16 24.27
C GLU A 300 -4.29 -12.44 25.44
N THR A 301 -3.92 -11.96 26.61
CA THR A 301 -4.72 -12.05 27.84
C THR A 301 -5.48 -10.74 28.10
N GLU A 302 -6.45 -10.78 28.99
CA GLU A 302 -7.13 -9.56 29.46
C GLU A 302 -6.16 -8.55 30.06
N ALA A 303 -5.13 -9.02 30.77
CA ALA A 303 -4.08 -8.16 31.34
C ALA A 303 -3.29 -7.45 30.23
N ASP A 304 -2.96 -8.14 29.15
CA ASP A 304 -2.29 -7.55 27.99
C ASP A 304 -3.16 -6.49 27.30
N PHE A 305 -4.46 -6.74 27.21
CA PHE A 305 -5.42 -5.78 26.66
C PHE A 305 -5.55 -4.53 27.54
N ILE A 306 -5.61 -4.70 28.87
CA ILE A 306 -5.64 -3.57 29.81
C ILE A 306 -4.35 -2.74 29.68
N GLU A 307 -3.20 -3.40 29.57
CA GLU A 307 -1.92 -2.74 29.34
C GLU A 307 -1.92 -1.92 28.05
N LEU A 308 -2.51 -2.44 26.99
CA LEU A 308 -2.69 -1.72 25.72
C LEU A 308 -3.59 -0.50 25.90
N MET A 309 -4.69 -0.63 26.63
CA MET A 309 -5.60 0.48 26.91
C MET A 309 -4.91 1.61 27.70
N ASP A 310 -4.10 1.26 28.70
CA ASP A 310 -3.34 2.23 29.50
C ASP A 310 -2.26 2.91 28.66
N PHE A 311 -1.61 2.17 27.77
CA PHE A 311 -0.67 2.73 26.82
C PHE A 311 -1.34 3.74 25.87
N VAL A 312 -2.50 3.43 25.33
CA VAL A 312 -3.26 4.35 24.46
C VAL A 312 -3.63 5.64 25.21
N ARG A 313 -4.07 5.53 26.47
CA ARG A 313 -4.36 6.70 27.30
C ARG A 313 -3.14 7.57 27.53
N TRP A 314 -1.99 6.96 27.73
CA TRP A 314 -0.71 7.66 27.91
C TRP A 314 -0.22 8.30 26.61
N ALA A 315 -0.24 7.56 25.49
CA ALA A 315 0.32 7.98 24.20
C ALA A 315 -0.45 9.12 23.54
N LYS A 316 -1.76 9.22 23.76
CA LYS A 316 -2.64 10.26 23.21
C LYS A 316 -2.43 10.45 21.71
N PHE A 317 -2.57 9.36 20.96
CA PHE A 317 -2.48 9.44 19.50
C PHE A 317 -3.55 10.36 18.93
N GLU A 318 -3.18 11.23 18.01
CA GLU A 318 -4.11 12.13 17.32
C GLU A 318 -5.04 11.36 16.38
N ARG A 319 -4.57 10.22 15.87
CA ARG A 319 -5.38 9.27 15.06
C ARG A 319 -4.98 7.83 15.39
N MET A 320 -5.97 6.97 15.45
CA MET A 320 -5.77 5.56 15.76
C MET A 320 -6.82 4.71 15.07
N GLY A 321 -6.40 3.60 14.47
CA GLY A 321 -7.27 2.49 14.07
C GLY A 321 -6.99 1.27 14.93
N ALA A 322 -8.03 0.53 15.31
CA ALA A 322 -7.91 -0.74 15.97
C ALA A 322 -8.67 -1.82 15.19
N PHE A 323 -8.04 -2.98 15.04
CA PHE A 323 -8.59 -4.11 14.31
C PHE A 323 -8.54 -5.37 15.18
N ALA A 324 -9.54 -6.24 15.02
CA ALA A 324 -9.45 -7.60 15.52
C ALA A 324 -8.45 -8.40 14.69
N TYR A 325 -7.72 -9.30 15.33
CA TYR A 325 -6.89 -10.26 14.62
C TYR A 325 -7.73 -11.05 13.62
N SER A 326 -7.23 -11.20 12.42
CA SER A 326 -7.77 -12.05 11.37
C SER A 326 -6.72 -13.08 11.02
N GLU A 327 -7.07 -14.36 11.13
CA GLU A 327 -6.20 -15.44 10.71
C GLU A 327 -6.06 -15.45 9.20
N GLU A 328 -4.80 -15.38 8.74
CA GLU A 328 -4.49 -15.36 7.31
C GLU A 328 -3.68 -16.61 6.94
N GLU A 329 -4.22 -17.40 6.03
CA GLU A 329 -3.60 -18.61 5.54
C GLU A 329 -2.14 -18.41 5.11
N GLY A 330 -1.27 -19.35 5.47
CA GLY A 330 0.15 -19.32 5.12
C GLY A 330 1.01 -18.42 5.99
N THR A 331 0.42 -17.61 6.89
CA THR A 331 1.19 -16.81 7.85
C THR A 331 1.75 -17.68 8.97
N PHE A 332 2.78 -17.17 9.64
CA PHE A 332 3.35 -17.89 10.78
C PHE A 332 2.31 -18.11 11.87
N ALA A 333 1.53 -17.09 12.20
CA ALA A 333 0.52 -17.18 13.25
C ALA A 333 -0.54 -18.24 12.94
N ALA A 334 -1.06 -18.29 11.72
CA ALA A 334 -2.05 -19.29 11.31
C ALA A 334 -1.52 -20.73 11.38
N ASN A 335 -0.22 -20.92 11.18
CA ASN A 335 0.41 -22.24 11.17
C ASN A 335 0.89 -22.71 12.55
N HIS A 336 1.03 -21.83 13.53
CA HIS A 336 1.71 -22.14 14.79
C HIS A 336 0.94 -21.74 16.06
N TYR A 337 -0.08 -20.92 15.95
CA TYR A 337 -0.89 -20.47 17.10
C TYR A 337 -2.34 -20.91 16.95
N GLU A 338 -2.95 -21.28 18.11
CA GLU A 338 -4.37 -21.64 18.22
C GLU A 338 -5.21 -20.45 18.70
#